data_28e32acc28edacb46d7f6831ec174448
#
_entry.id   28e32acc28edacb46d7f6831ec174448
#
_cell.length_a   1.000
_cell.length_b   1.000
_cell.length_c   1.000
_cell.angle_alpha   90.00
_cell.angle_beta   90.00
_cell.angle_gamma   90.00
#
_symmetry.space_group_name_H-M   'P 1'
#
loop_
_entity.id
_entity.type
_entity.pdbx_description
1 polymer ?
#
loop_
_entity_poly.entity_id
_entity_poly.type
_entity_poly.pdbx_seq_one_letter_code
_entity_poly.pdbx_strand_id
1 'polypeptide(L)'
;MPGMAASSPEVKSFLGLNNVTDPLQLGLGALTYADNVNITDAGAIEVRKGYSRVSVGSFTGAFSTFDAKRMYLVDGGTLKTMSGVTIKTGLNPAAMYWCEVNDQVFYNNGIDSGIIHQDNSRSDWAWTAPGMPTLAATTGALPAGLYRVCFTFTLEDGRETGAGEIAELVLNGTQSLQISGIPQVAGQRTNVYLAPADSTVFSCVGTPTGSAIVWNASPDALGHELMTANLHALPAGCDVVQEWAGRIYAAQYFPDLGQTAVWFSHPLAYHLFNLSRDFILVPGRVLMLAPHDAGLVIGTEDRISAYTGAQITQLADYGVVPGQHWALDDKRVIFWTKRGVCSALPFSNLTEKSVSVAPGIQAGGTIVRQGGQKRYLVALQQGGSAFNSL
;
A
#
# COMPACT_ATOMS: atom_id res chain seq x y z
N MET A 1 -72.29 -12.90 -21.35
CA MET A 1 -71.03 -12.23 -21.62
C MET A 1 -69.90 -13.22 -21.38
N PRO A 2 -69.03 -13.54 -22.36
CA PRO A 2 -67.88 -14.42 -22.12
C PRO A 2 -66.88 -13.67 -21.28
N GLY A 3 -66.53 -14.26 -20.12
CA GLY A 3 -65.50 -13.70 -19.23
C GLY A 3 -64.18 -13.63 -19.97
N MET A 4 -63.62 -12.44 -20.06
CA MET A 4 -62.19 -12.27 -20.47
C MET A 4 -61.32 -13.02 -19.43
N ALA A 5 -60.72 -14.11 -19.90
CA ALA A 5 -59.65 -14.72 -19.12
C ALA A 5 -58.56 -13.69 -18.96
N ALA A 6 -58.32 -13.25 -17.73
CA ALA A 6 -57.17 -12.40 -17.41
C ALA A 6 -55.89 -13.18 -17.82
N SER A 7 -55.22 -12.73 -18.86
CA SER A 7 -53.92 -13.30 -19.21
C SER A 7 -52.95 -12.97 -18.07
N SER A 8 -52.39 -14.02 -17.45
CA SER A 8 -51.33 -13.84 -16.49
C SER A 8 -50.15 -13.11 -17.16
N PRO A 9 -49.58 -12.10 -16.55
CA PRO A 9 -48.42 -11.41 -17.12
C PRO A 9 -47.24 -12.39 -17.23
N GLU A 10 -46.67 -12.48 -18.41
CA GLU A 10 -45.52 -13.34 -18.71
C GLU A 10 -44.24 -12.52 -18.53
N VAL A 11 -43.34 -12.97 -17.66
CA VAL A 11 -41.97 -12.36 -17.49
C VAL A 11 -41.02 -13.06 -18.47
N LYS A 12 -40.62 -12.36 -19.52
CA LYS A 12 -39.71 -12.87 -20.58
C LYS A 12 -38.24 -12.72 -20.24
N SER A 13 -37.88 -11.73 -19.39
CA SER A 13 -36.51 -11.50 -18.95
C SER A 13 -36.49 -10.81 -17.59
N PHE A 14 -35.47 -11.12 -16.81
CA PHE A 14 -35.22 -10.47 -15.52
C PHE A 14 -34.26 -9.31 -15.68
N LEU A 15 -34.57 -8.16 -15.07
CA LEU A 15 -33.83 -6.90 -15.21
C LEU A 15 -32.78 -6.71 -14.12
N GLY A 16 -32.81 -7.53 -13.08
CA GLY A 16 -31.89 -7.39 -11.93
C GLY A 16 -32.60 -7.27 -10.59
N LEU A 17 -31.82 -7.15 -9.53
CA LEU A 17 -32.30 -6.91 -8.19
C LEU A 17 -32.61 -5.40 -8.02
N ASN A 18 -33.81 -5.11 -7.52
CA ASN A 18 -34.15 -3.77 -7.04
C ASN A 18 -34.95 -3.91 -5.75
N ASN A 19 -34.26 -3.69 -4.62
CA ASN A 19 -34.86 -3.70 -3.28
C ASN A 19 -34.92 -2.29 -2.64
N VAL A 20 -34.73 -1.26 -3.46
CA VAL A 20 -34.81 0.16 -3.05
C VAL A 20 -36.14 0.77 -3.43
N THR A 21 -36.64 0.49 -4.64
CA THR A 21 -37.89 1.02 -5.14
C THR A 21 -39.08 0.23 -4.55
N ASP A 22 -40.20 0.93 -4.26
CA ASP A 22 -41.44 0.30 -3.80
C ASP A 22 -41.83 -0.83 -4.79
N PRO A 23 -42.08 -2.07 -4.28
CA PRO A 23 -42.47 -3.20 -5.11
C PRO A 23 -43.69 -2.93 -6.04
N LEU A 24 -44.59 -2.07 -5.64
CA LEU A 24 -45.78 -1.68 -6.43
C LEU A 24 -45.41 -0.77 -7.62
N GLN A 25 -44.24 -0.15 -7.59
CA GLN A 25 -43.76 0.73 -8.67
C GLN A 25 -42.73 0.02 -9.59
N LEU A 26 -42.36 -1.21 -9.25
CA LEU A 26 -41.41 -1.98 -10.04
C LEU A 26 -42.07 -2.52 -11.31
N GLY A 27 -41.36 -2.40 -12.43
CA GLY A 27 -41.78 -3.04 -13.69
C GLY A 27 -41.64 -4.56 -13.64
N LEU A 28 -42.37 -5.24 -14.53
CA LEU A 28 -42.24 -6.67 -14.71
C LEU A 28 -40.75 -7.05 -15.03
N GLY A 29 -40.25 -8.08 -14.33
CA GLY A 29 -38.88 -8.56 -14.48
C GLY A 29 -37.88 -8.02 -13.45
N ALA A 30 -38.19 -7.00 -12.66
CA ALA A 30 -37.37 -6.63 -11.53
C ALA A 30 -37.59 -7.60 -10.35
N LEU A 31 -36.49 -7.94 -9.66
CA LEU A 31 -36.49 -8.82 -8.49
C LEU A 31 -36.34 -7.96 -7.23
N THR A 32 -37.25 -8.11 -6.26
CA THR A 32 -37.12 -7.48 -4.94
C THR A 32 -36.18 -8.25 -4.01
N TYR A 33 -35.97 -9.51 -4.31
CA TYR A 33 -35.08 -10.41 -3.59
C TYR A 33 -34.40 -11.37 -4.57
N ALA A 34 -33.12 -11.60 -4.41
CA ALA A 34 -32.35 -12.57 -5.18
C ALA A 34 -31.26 -13.18 -4.27
N ASP A 35 -31.32 -14.49 -4.09
CA ASP A 35 -30.35 -15.22 -3.29
C ASP A 35 -29.80 -16.39 -4.09
N ASN A 36 -28.46 -16.53 -4.07
CA ASN A 36 -27.72 -17.61 -4.74
C ASN A 36 -28.03 -17.77 -6.24
N VAL A 37 -28.39 -16.70 -6.92
CA VAL A 37 -28.68 -16.67 -8.36
C VAL A 37 -27.82 -15.64 -9.09
N ASN A 38 -27.57 -15.91 -10.36
CA ASN A 38 -27.02 -14.96 -11.33
C ASN A 38 -28.08 -14.62 -12.36
N ILE A 39 -28.11 -13.36 -12.79
CA ILE A 39 -28.92 -12.94 -13.93
C ILE A 39 -27.97 -12.80 -15.11
N THR A 40 -28.27 -13.49 -16.20
CA THR A 40 -27.47 -13.43 -17.43
C THR A 40 -27.77 -12.16 -18.20
N ASP A 41 -26.91 -11.81 -19.18
CA ASP A 41 -27.15 -10.65 -20.06
C ASP A 41 -28.42 -10.80 -20.90
N ALA A 42 -28.87 -12.04 -21.14
CA ALA A 42 -30.15 -12.35 -21.79
C ALA A 42 -31.35 -12.24 -20.82
N GLY A 43 -31.14 -11.92 -19.55
CA GLY A 43 -32.19 -11.81 -18.54
C GLY A 43 -32.67 -13.17 -18.00
N ALA A 44 -31.94 -14.27 -18.21
CA ALA A 44 -32.25 -15.55 -17.59
C ALA A 44 -31.67 -15.63 -16.18
N ILE A 45 -32.38 -16.32 -15.28
CA ILE A 45 -31.92 -16.64 -13.94
C ILE A 45 -31.18 -17.98 -13.98
N GLU A 46 -29.95 -18.00 -13.50
CA GLU A 46 -29.12 -19.19 -13.32
C GLU A 46 -28.77 -19.37 -11.85
N VAL A 47 -28.80 -20.58 -11.34
CA VAL A 47 -28.28 -20.88 -10.01
C VAL A 47 -26.77 -20.62 -10.01
N ARG A 48 -26.29 -19.90 -9.01
CA ARG A 48 -24.85 -19.69 -8.82
C ARG A 48 -24.15 -21.04 -8.72
N LYS A 49 -23.07 -21.18 -9.50
CA LYS A 49 -22.19 -22.35 -9.32
C LYS A 49 -21.64 -22.32 -7.90
N GLY A 50 -21.73 -23.47 -7.23
CA GLY A 50 -21.11 -23.65 -5.93
C GLY A 50 -19.60 -23.50 -6.01
N TYR A 51 -18.97 -23.19 -4.90
CA TYR A 51 -17.53 -23.22 -4.74
C TYR A 51 -17.17 -24.16 -3.60
N SER A 52 -16.06 -24.84 -3.72
CA SER A 52 -15.52 -25.65 -2.64
C SER A 52 -14.56 -24.83 -1.80
N ARG A 53 -14.65 -25.01 -0.50
CA ARG A 53 -13.73 -24.39 0.44
C ARG A 53 -12.33 -24.99 0.27
N VAL A 54 -11.35 -24.19 -0.09
CA VAL A 54 -9.96 -24.64 -0.30
C VAL A 54 -9.21 -24.78 1.03
N SER A 55 -9.48 -23.91 2.01
CA SER A 55 -8.78 -23.92 3.30
C SER A 55 -9.69 -23.38 4.41
N VAL A 56 -9.42 -23.86 5.63
CA VAL A 56 -10.00 -23.33 6.88
C VAL A 56 -8.88 -22.59 7.59
N GLY A 57 -9.12 -21.37 8.05
CA GLY A 57 -8.11 -20.59 8.74
C GLY A 57 -8.64 -19.26 9.25
N SER A 58 -7.78 -18.51 9.93
CA SER A 58 -8.03 -17.15 10.39
C SER A 58 -7.26 -16.18 9.47
N PHE A 59 -7.87 -15.86 8.32
CA PHE A 59 -7.22 -15.06 7.29
C PHE A 59 -7.37 -13.56 7.57
N THR A 60 -6.24 -12.84 7.60
CA THR A 60 -6.18 -11.37 7.75
C THR A 60 -5.73 -10.68 6.47
N GLY A 61 -5.39 -11.42 5.43
CA GLY A 61 -5.05 -10.89 4.12
C GLY A 61 -4.81 -11.99 3.10
N ALA A 62 -5.11 -11.69 1.85
CA ALA A 62 -4.78 -12.51 0.69
C ALA A 62 -4.43 -11.60 -0.48
N PHE A 63 -3.46 -11.99 -1.28
CA PHE A 63 -2.98 -11.24 -2.43
C PHE A 63 -2.60 -12.18 -3.57
N SER A 64 -2.88 -11.76 -4.80
CA SER A 64 -2.41 -12.40 -6.03
C SER A 64 -1.66 -11.38 -6.86
N THR A 65 -0.50 -11.76 -7.39
CA THR A 65 0.24 -10.94 -8.36
C THR A 65 -0.58 -10.72 -9.64
N PHE A 66 -0.27 -9.66 -10.39
CA PHE A 66 -0.98 -9.32 -11.63
C PHE A 66 -0.96 -10.44 -12.66
N ASP A 67 0.13 -11.20 -12.72
CA ASP A 67 0.27 -12.36 -13.59
C ASP A 67 -0.41 -13.64 -13.05
N ALA A 68 -0.99 -13.58 -11.85
CA ALA A 68 -1.63 -14.66 -11.11
C ALA A 68 -0.75 -15.90 -10.86
N LYS A 69 0.58 -15.77 -10.97
CA LYS A 69 1.51 -16.89 -10.73
C LYS A 69 1.86 -17.07 -9.27
N ARG A 70 1.85 -15.98 -8.51
CA ARG A 70 2.17 -15.99 -7.09
C ARG A 70 0.96 -15.53 -6.29
N MET A 71 0.59 -16.32 -5.29
CA MET A 71 -0.52 -16.02 -4.41
C MET A 71 -0.07 -16.18 -2.96
N TYR A 72 -0.39 -15.21 -2.15
CA TYR A 72 -0.01 -15.12 -0.74
C TYR A 72 -1.23 -15.01 0.14
N LEU A 73 -1.11 -15.52 1.36
CA LEU A 73 -2.15 -15.37 2.38
C LEU A 73 -1.51 -15.25 3.76
N VAL A 74 -2.19 -14.54 4.65
CA VAL A 74 -1.83 -14.47 6.07
C VAL A 74 -2.89 -15.21 6.86
N ASP A 75 -2.48 -16.29 7.52
CA ASP A 75 -3.33 -17.20 8.29
C ASP A 75 -2.76 -17.38 9.69
N GLY A 76 -3.52 -16.96 10.72
CA GLY A 76 -3.09 -17.03 12.10
C GLY A 76 -1.74 -16.36 12.37
N GLY A 77 -1.47 -15.20 11.75
CA GLY A 77 -0.19 -14.50 11.88
C GLY A 77 0.97 -15.13 11.10
N THR A 78 0.69 -16.06 10.19
CA THR A 78 1.69 -16.70 9.33
C THR A 78 1.46 -16.26 7.87
N LEU A 79 2.42 -15.57 7.29
CA LEU A 79 2.48 -15.28 5.86
C LEU A 79 3.02 -16.50 5.11
N LYS A 80 2.26 -17.00 4.17
CA LYS A 80 2.61 -18.18 3.37
C LYS A 80 2.14 -18.03 1.93
N THR A 81 2.75 -18.81 1.03
CA THR A 81 2.24 -18.98 -0.34
C THR A 81 0.95 -19.79 -0.31
N MET A 82 0.17 -19.74 -1.38
CA MET A 82 -1.02 -20.61 -1.54
C MET A 82 -0.68 -22.10 -1.53
N SER A 83 0.53 -22.48 -1.92
CA SER A 83 1.04 -23.85 -1.83
C SER A 83 1.47 -24.27 -0.42
N GLY A 84 1.42 -23.37 0.57
CA GLY A 84 1.73 -23.64 1.97
C GLY A 84 3.16 -23.38 2.41
N VAL A 85 4.02 -22.83 1.53
CA VAL A 85 5.40 -22.46 1.92
C VAL A 85 5.34 -21.24 2.84
N THR A 86 5.88 -21.36 4.05
CA THR A 86 5.94 -20.28 5.02
C THR A 86 7.04 -19.27 4.65
N ILE A 87 6.67 -17.99 4.63
CA ILE A 87 7.56 -16.85 4.36
C ILE A 87 7.92 -16.13 5.66
N LYS A 88 6.93 -15.87 6.52
CA LYS A 88 7.12 -15.17 7.79
C LYS A 88 6.08 -15.63 8.82
N THR A 89 6.49 -15.78 10.06
CA THR A 89 5.62 -16.07 11.20
C THR A 89 5.60 -14.92 12.19
N GLY A 90 4.65 -14.93 13.11
CA GLY A 90 4.56 -13.96 14.19
C GLY A 90 4.07 -12.58 13.76
N LEU A 91 3.33 -12.49 12.67
CA LEU A 91 2.70 -11.24 12.24
C LEU A 91 1.53 -10.88 13.14
N ASN A 92 1.36 -9.59 13.38
CA ASN A 92 0.19 -9.04 14.06
C ASN A 92 -1.10 -9.39 13.29
N PRO A 93 -2.22 -9.69 13.97
CA PRO A 93 -3.48 -10.09 13.33
C PRO A 93 -4.24 -8.96 12.64
N ALA A 94 -3.69 -7.76 12.53
CA ALA A 94 -4.29 -6.67 11.76
C ALA A 94 -4.43 -7.03 10.26
N ALA A 95 -5.39 -6.38 9.59
CA ALA A 95 -5.60 -6.56 8.16
C ALA A 95 -4.33 -6.20 7.37
N MET A 96 -3.93 -7.09 6.45
CA MET A 96 -2.74 -6.90 5.63
C MET A 96 -3.11 -6.20 4.32
N TYR A 97 -2.37 -5.16 3.98
CA TYR A 97 -2.43 -4.45 2.70
C TYR A 97 -1.21 -4.77 1.86
N TRP A 98 -1.39 -4.74 0.54
CA TRP A 98 -0.41 -5.22 -0.41
C TRP A 98 -0.32 -4.31 -1.63
N CYS A 99 0.87 -4.21 -2.19
CA CYS A 99 1.05 -3.70 -3.55
C CYS A 99 2.21 -4.44 -4.25
N GLU A 100 2.12 -4.52 -5.56
CA GLU A 100 3.13 -5.13 -6.40
C GLU A 100 3.82 -4.06 -7.24
N VAL A 101 5.14 -4.10 -7.29
CA VAL A 101 5.97 -3.23 -8.12
C VAL A 101 7.27 -3.93 -8.48
N ASN A 102 7.65 -3.92 -9.76
CA ASN A 102 8.89 -4.55 -10.26
C ASN A 102 9.06 -6.01 -9.80
N ASP A 103 8.02 -6.83 -9.94
CA ASP A 103 7.99 -8.24 -9.52
C ASP A 103 8.21 -8.50 -8.01
N GLN A 104 8.21 -7.45 -7.21
CA GLN A 104 8.26 -7.51 -5.75
C GLN A 104 6.88 -7.22 -5.17
N VAL A 105 6.54 -7.92 -4.09
CA VAL A 105 5.29 -7.70 -3.36
C VAL A 105 5.61 -7.07 -2.02
N PHE A 106 5.15 -5.84 -1.83
CA PHE A 106 5.25 -5.11 -0.58
C PHE A 106 4.01 -5.40 0.26
N TYR A 107 4.19 -5.68 1.54
CA TYR A 107 3.08 -5.90 2.47
C TYR A 107 3.25 -5.05 3.72
N ASN A 108 2.11 -4.64 4.29
CA ASN A 108 2.08 -3.81 5.49
C ASN A 108 0.72 -3.93 6.20
N ASN A 109 0.73 -3.88 7.54
CA ASN A 109 -0.48 -3.88 8.37
C ASN A 109 -0.45 -2.79 9.46
N GLY A 110 0.46 -1.82 9.34
CA GLY A 110 0.65 -0.77 10.33
C GLY A 110 1.66 -1.11 11.44
N ILE A 111 1.98 -2.39 11.61
CA ILE A 111 2.91 -2.90 12.62
C ILE A 111 4.03 -3.69 11.94
N ASP A 112 3.65 -4.64 11.10
CA ASP A 112 4.57 -5.50 10.35
C ASP A 112 4.62 -5.06 8.90
N SER A 113 5.81 -5.01 8.33
CA SER A 113 6.04 -4.73 6.92
C SER A 113 7.14 -5.60 6.33
N GLY A 114 7.19 -5.71 5.02
CA GLY A 114 8.25 -6.43 4.33
C GLY A 114 8.08 -6.45 2.83
N ILE A 115 9.07 -7.02 2.17
CA ILE A 115 9.14 -7.22 0.73
C ILE A 115 9.28 -8.71 0.46
N ILE A 116 8.46 -9.24 -0.42
CA ILE A 116 8.59 -10.60 -0.95
C ILE A 116 9.16 -10.49 -2.35
N HIS A 117 10.30 -11.12 -2.56
CA HIS A 117 10.98 -11.14 -3.86
C HIS A 117 10.38 -12.19 -4.80
N GLN A 118 10.81 -12.18 -6.05
CA GLN A 118 10.30 -13.08 -7.08
C GLN A 118 10.50 -14.57 -6.75
N ASP A 119 11.56 -14.90 -6.03
CA ASP A 119 11.91 -16.25 -5.55
C ASP A 119 11.21 -16.66 -4.25
N ASN A 120 10.29 -15.84 -3.74
CA ASN A 120 9.63 -15.92 -2.44
C ASN A 120 10.56 -15.73 -1.22
N SER A 121 11.80 -15.32 -1.41
CA SER A 121 12.61 -14.81 -0.31
C SER A 121 12.01 -13.51 0.24
N ARG A 122 12.37 -13.16 1.47
CA ARG A 122 11.84 -11.97 2.16
C ARG A 122 12.98 -11.09 2.64
N SER A 123 12.80 -9.78 2.48
CA SER A 123 13.61 -8.75 3.15
C SER A 123 12.72 -7.79 3.94
N ASP A 124 13.32 -7.07 4.90
CA ASP A 124 12.60 -6.02 5.60
C ASP A 124 12.42 -4.81 4.68
N TRP A 125 11.24 -4.20 4.73
CA TRP A 125 10.96 -3.01 3.93
C TRP A 125 11.55 -1.75 4.57
N ALA A 126 11.26 -1.55 5.85
CA ALA A 126 11.73 -0.38 6.60
C ALA A 126 13.01 -0.71 7.36
N TRP A 127 14.09 0.02 7.04
CA TRP A 127 15.35 -0.05 7.74
C TRP A 127 15.70 1.32 8.32
N THR A 128 15.91 1.37 9.63
CA THR A 128 16.38 2.59 10.29
C THR A 128 17.80 2.90 9.85
N ALA A 129 18.06 4.16 9.53
CA ALA A 129 19.40 4.65 9.25
C ALA A 129 20.34 4.43 10.45
N PRO A 130 21.68 4.34 10.22
CA PRO A 130 22.65 4.27 11.31
C PRO A 130 22.57 5.46 12.25
N GLY A 131 23.06 5.29 13.49
CA GLY A 131 23.17 6.39 14.44
C GLY A 131 24.26 7.41 14.06
N MET A 132 24.30 8.50 14.80
CA MET A 132 25.25 9.61 14.59
C MET A 132 26.70 9.17 14.80
N PRO A 133 27.63 9.55 13.87
CA PRO A 133 29.07 9.36 14.07
C PRO A 133 29.61 10.10 15.29
N THR A 134 30.70 9.57 15.86
CA THR A 134 31.54 10.32 16.82
C THR A 134 32.79 10.82 16.12
N LEU A 135 33.01 12.14 16.17
CA LEU A 135 34.14 12.80 15.50
C LEU A 135 35.17 13.30 16.51
N ALA A 136 36.46 13.15 16.18
CA ALA A 136 37.56 13.71 16.93
C ALA A 136 38.64 14.23 15.99
N ALA A 137 39.33 15.29 16.42
CA ALA A 137 40.50 15.78 15.72
C ALA A 137 41.75 14.99 16.15
N THR A 138 42.56 14.61 15.19
CA THR A 138 43.89 13.98 15.40
C THR A 138 44.94 14.74 14.60
N THR A 139 46.23 14.42 14.77
CA THR A 139 47.31 15.06 14.00
C THR A 139 47.17 14.77 12.50
N GLY A 140 47.25 15.79 11.65
CA GLY A 140 47.10 15.66 10.20
C GLY A 140 47.27 16.98 9.46
N ALA A 141 46.73 17.05 8.24
CA ALA A 141 46.93 18.20 7.35
C ALA A 141 45.68 18.51 6.50
N LEU A 142 44.47 18.18 7.00
CA LEU A 142 43.23 18.56 6.33
C LEU A 142 43.05 20.08 6.37
N PRO A 143 42.48 20.69 5.33
CA PRO A 143 42.10 22.10 5.32
C PRO A 143 41.29 22.52 6.56
N ALA A 144 41.51 23.75 7.04
CA ALA A 144 40.66 24.30 8.08
C ALA A 144 39.23 24.49 7.59
N GLY A 145 38.27 24.24 8.45
CA GLY A 145 36.85 24.41 8.12
C GLY A 145 35.94 23.42 8.85
N LEU A 146 34.65 23.50 8.57
CA LEU A 146 33.64 22.64 9.14
C LEU A 146 33.48 21.36 8.30
N TYR A 147 33.70 20.23 8.95
CA TYR A 147 33.51 18.89 8.37
C TYR A 147 32.22 18.29 8.90
N ARG A 148 31.47 17.59 8.02
CA ARG A 148 30.23 16.90 8.36
C ARG A 148 30.33 15.43 7.96
N VAL A 149 29.84 14.54 8.81
CA VAL A 149 29.87 13.09 8.55
C VAL A 149 28.52 12.49 8.87
N CYS A 150 28.09 11.56 8.04
CA CYS A 150 26.96 10.69 8.30
C CYS A 150 27.23 9.26 7.81
N PHE A 151 26.39 8.32 8.24
CA PHE A 151 26.44 6.94 7.84
C PHE A 151 25.18 6.53 7.07
N THR A 152 25.28 5.55 6.18
CA THR A 152 24.18 4.75 5.64
C THR A 152 24.50 3.27 5.77
N PHE A 153 23.48 2.42 5.65
CA PHE A 153 23.67 0.98 5.44
C PHE A 153 23.41 0.62 3.99
N THR A 154 24.26 -0.23 3.42
CA THR A 154 23.94 -1.03 2.24
C THR A 154 23.48 -2.41 2.72
N LEU A 155 22.24 -2.78 2.40
CA LEU A 155 21.61 -4.03 2.79
C LEU A 155 22.08 -5.20 1.92
N GLU A 156 21.79 -6.44 2.31
CA GLU A 156 22.16 -7.64 1.54
C GLU A 156 21.58 -7.66 0.12
N ASP A 157 20.40 -7.08 -0.08
CA ASP A 157 19.73 -6.97 -1.38
C ASP A 157 20.22 -5.76 -2.22
N GLY A 158 21.25 -5.06 -1.76
CA GLY A 158 21.88 -3.94 -2.45
C GLY A 158 21.18 -2.59 -2.26
N ARG A 159 20.06 -2.52 -1.54
CA ARG A 159 19.41 -1.24 -1.21
C ARG A 159 20.25 -0.46 -0.21
N GLU A 160 20.29 0.86 -0.38
CA GLU A 160 20.93 1.77 0.58
C GLU A 160 19.87 2.49 1.42
N THR A 161 20.09 2.59 2.75
CA THR A 161 19.20 3.33 3.65
C THR A 161 19.30 4.83 3.44
N GLY A 162 18.38 5.59 4.01
CA GLY A 162 18.56 7.02 4.21
C GLY A 162 19.81 7.32 5.06
N ALA A 163 20.27 8.57 5.00
CA ALA A 163 21.37 9.03 5.84
C ALA A 163 20.95 9.05 7.32
N GLY A 164 21.87 8.63 8.18
CA GLY A 164 21.77 8.82 9.62
C GLY A 164 21.95 10.29 10.02
N GLU A 165 21.93 10.54 11.34
CA GLU A 165 22.18 11.86 11.89
C GLU A 165 23.59 12.34 11.54
N ILE A 166 23.73 13.64 11.30
CA ILE A 166 24.97 14.28 10.88
C ILE A 166 25.75 14.71 12.12
N ALA A 167 27.02 14.29 12.20
CA ALA A 167 27.98 14.83 13.14
C ALA A 167 28.82 15.93 12.48
N GLU A 168 29.21 16.95 13.24
CA GLU A 168 29.97 18.10 12.76
C GLU A 168 31.22 18.32 13.62
N LEU A 169 32.33 18.70 12.98
CA LEU A 169 33.56 19.07 13.67
C LEU A 169 34.35 20.13 12.87
N VAL A 170 34.83 21.16 13.54
CA VAL A 170 35.68 22.18 12.94
C VAL A 170 37.15 21.78 13.13
N LEU A 171 37.91 21.74 12.05
CA LEU A 171 39.35 21.52 12.03
C LEU A 171 40.12 22.82 11.76
N ASN A 172 41.36 22.89 12.21
CA ASN A 172 42.18 24.11 12.19
C ASN A 172 43.30 24.11 11.09
N GLY A 173 43.32 23.12 10.22
CA GLY A 173 44.33 23.04 9.15
C GLY A 173 45.61 22.23 9.49
N THR A 174 45.75 21.78 10.74
CA THR A 174 46.87 20.93 11.19
C THR A 174 46.38 19.60 11.76
N GLN A 175 45.18 19.23 11.40
CA GLN A 175 44.48 18.08 11.95
C GLN A 175 43.94 17.16 10.86
N SER A 176 43.69 15.92 11.22
CA SER A 176 42.92 14.94 10.47
C SER A 176 41.65 14.59 11.23
N LEU A 177 40.73 13.96 10.58
CA LEU A 177 39.42 13.61 11.12
C LEU A 177 39.36 12.15 11.52
N GLN A 178 39.25 11.87 12.82
CA GLN A 178 38.92 10.55 13.30
C GLN A 178 37.38 10.41 13.33
N ILE A 179 36.89 9.35 12.68
CA ILE A 179 35.46 8.99 12.62
C ILE A 179 35.32 7.65 13.34
N SER A 180 34.50 7.60 14.38
CA SER A 180 34.26 6.41 15.20
C SER A 180 32.76 6.20 15.44
N GLY A 181 32.42 5.06 16.07
CA GLY A 181 31.03 4.65 16.21
C GLY A 181 30.44 4.05 14.94
N ILE A 182 31.29 3.56 14.00
CA ILE A 182 30.86 2.93 12.76
C ILE A 182 30.19 1.61 13.09
N PRO A 183 28.87 1.46 12.86
CA PRO A 183 28.16 0.23 13.20
C PRO A 183 28.66 -0.95 12.37
N GLN A 184 28.82 -2.10 13.01
CA GLN A 184 29.14 -3.36 12.34
C GLN A 184 27.96 -4.31 12.54
N VAL A 185 27.05 -4.35 11.56
CA VAL A 185 25.82 -5.16 11.60
C VAL A 185 25.96 -6.31 10.62
N ALA A 186 25.66 -7.53 11.07
CA ALA A 186 25.74 -8.72 10.22
C ALA A 186 24.78 -8.58 9.02
N GLY A 187 25.25 -8.95 7.83
CA GLY A 187 24.45 -8.85 6.60
C GLY A 187 24.35 -7.44 6.02
N GLN A 188 25.03 -6.45 6.59
CA GLN A 188 25.01 -5.06 6.11
C GLN A 188 26.43 -4.51 6.00
N ARG A 189 26.60 -3.51 5.14
CA ARG A 189 27.82 -2.71 5.06
C ARG A 189 27.51 -1.29 5.44
N THR A 190 28.29 -0.72 6.37
CA THR A 190 28.17 0.69 6.72
C THR A 190 29.01 1.52 5.74
N ASN A 191 28.35 2.44 5.03
CA ASN A 191 29.04 3.44 4.22
C ASN A 191 29.27 4.69 5.08
N VAL A 192 30.44 5.27 4.96
CA VAL A 192 30.80 6.53 5.60
C VAL A 192 30.78 7.62 4.54
N TYR A 193 30.02 8.68 4.78
CA TYR A 193 29.96 9.84 3.90
C TYR A 193 30.49 11.08 4.63
N LEU A 194 31.26 11.86 3.93
CA LEU A 194 31.92 13.06 4.40
C LEU A 194 31.60 14.23 3.48
N ALA A 195 31.18 15.35 4.06
CA ALA A 195 31.24 16.66 3.43
C ALA A 195 32.51 17.37 3.91
N PRO A 196 33.47 17.67 3.02
CA PRO A 196 34.75 18.30 3.39
C PRO A 196 34.54 19.76 3.79
N ALA A 197 35.63 20.44 4.17
CA ALA A 197 35.63 21.77 4.75
C ALA A 197 34.62 22.72 4.08
N ASP A 198 33.63 23.17 4.87
CA ASP A 198 32.57 24.09 4.48
C ASP A 198 31.65 23.65 3.30
N SER A 199 31.79 22.40 2.84
CA SER A 199 30.91 21.81 1.83
C SER A 199 29.59 21.33 2.46
N THR A 200 28.52 21.33 1.67
CA THR A 200 27.25 20.70 1.99
C THR A 200 27.02 19.39 1.25
N VAL A 201 27.94 19.04 0.34
CA VAL A 201 27.86 17.82 -0.48
C VAL A 201 28.59 16.69 0.22
N PHE A 202 27.85 15.62 0.53
CA PHE A 202 28.40 14.42 1.13
C PHE A 202 28.89 13.47 0.03
N SER A 203 30.13 13.00 0.18
CA SER A 203 30.71 12.02 -0.74
C SER A 203 31.29 10.83 0.03
N CYS A 204 31.29 9.67 -0.59
CA CYS A 204 31.66 8.41 0.06
C CYS A 204 33.15 8.37 0.42
N VAL A 205 33.46 8.14 1.68
CA VAL A 205 34.81 7.82 2.17
C VAL A 205 35.17 6.36 1.91
N GLY A 206 34.16 5.47 2.04
CA GLY A 206 34.30 4.03 1.87
C GLY A 206 33.39 3.23 2.79
N THR A 207 33.62 1.91 2.81
CA THR A 207 32.86 0.92 3.60
C THR A 207 33.79 0.20 4.59
N PRO A 208 34.16 0.85 5.71
CA PRO A 208 35.14 0.27 6.64
C PRO A 208 34.62 -0.99 7.32
N THR A 209 35.50 -1.96 7.55
CA THR A 209 35.20 -3.18 8.32
C THR A 209 35.48 -3.04 9.81
N GLY A 210 35.99 -1.88 10.26
CA GLY A 210 36.26 -1.56 11.66
C GLY A 210 35.32 -0.49 12.21
N SER A 211 35.29 -0.36 13.52
CA SER A 211 34.43 0.61 14.22
C SER A 211 34.92 2.07 14.18
N ALA A 212 36.12 2.31 13.64
CA ALA A 212 36.71 3.64 13.49
C ALA A 212 37.66 3.70 12.30
N ILE A 213 37.81 4.90 11.72
CA ILE A 213 38.80 5.24 10.68
C ILE A 213 39.36 6.63 10.95
N VAL A 214 40.53 6.90 10.37
CA VAL A 214 41.11 8.25 10.31
C VAL A 214 41.15 8.70 8.85
N TRP A 215 40.44 9.82 8.58
CA TRP A 215 40.47 10.47 7.28
C TRP A 215 41.50 11.60 7.26
N ASN A 216 42.47 11.49 6.36
CA ASN A 216 43.53 12.49 6.15
C ASN A 216 43.92 12.60 4.66
N ALA A 217 42.97 12.29 3.77
CA ALA A 217 43.18 12.35 2.32
C ALA A 217 42.63 13.65 1.73
N SER A 218 43.10 13.98 0.50
CA SER A 218 42.50 15.08 -0.26
C SER A 218 41.00 14.85 -0.52
N PRO A 219 40.16 15.90 -0.60
CA PRO A 219 38.78 15.77 -1.04
C PRO A 219 38.59 15.06 -2.37
N ASP A 220 39.56 15.14 -3.28
CA ASP A 220 39.55 14.43 -4.57
C ASP A 220 39.60 12.89 -4.46
N ALA A 221 39.94 12.36 -3.28
CA ALA A 221 39.93 10.94 -2.99
C ALA A 221 38.54 10.42 -2.55
N LEU A 222 37.55 11.30 -2.40
CA LEU A 222 36.17 10.93 -2.08
C LEU A 222 35.49 10.27 -3.31
N GLY A 223 34.65 9.29 -3.03
CA GLY A 223 33.88 8.57 -4.03
C GLY A 223 32.59 9.30 -4.46
N HIS A 224 31.59 8.54 -4.82
CA HIS A 224 30.31 9.05 -5.29
C HIS A 224 29.56 9.87 -4.23
N GLU A 225 28.69 10.76 -4.67
CA GLU A 225 27.85 11.57 -3.81
C GLU A 225 26.74 10.73 -3.14
N LEU A 226 26.34 11.17 -1.96
CA LEU A 226 25.23 10.60 -1.21
C LEU A 226 23.89 10.95 -1.90
N MET A 227 23.22 9.94 -2.44
CA MET A 227 21.95 10.11 -3.14
C MET A 227 20.73 10.01 -2.19
N THR A 228 20.94 9.52 -0.97
CA THR A 228 19.88 9.25 0.01
C THR A 228 19.79 10.28 1.14
N ALA A 229 20.44 11.43 0.96
CA ALA A 229 20.34 12.56 1.90
C ALA A 229 18.87 12.99 2.06
N ASN A 230 18.44 13.23 3.29
CA ASN A 230 17.05 13.60 3.65
C ASN A 230 15.98 12.56 3.28
N LEU A 231 16.37 11.34 2.98
CA LEU A 231 15.46 10.23 2.77
C LEU A 231 15.42 9.35 4.02
N HIS A 232 14.25 8.81 4.31
CA HIS A 232 13.97 8.03 5.51
C HIS A 232 13.27 6.72 5.13
N ALA A 233 13.27 5.77 6.04
CA ALA A 233 12.47 4.55 5.92
C ALA A 233 10.97 4.87 5.91
N LEU A 234 10.14 3.87 5.55
CA LEU A 234 8.69 3.94 5.70
C LEU A 234 8.34 4.36 7.14
N PRO A 235 7.52 5.40 7.35
CA PRO A 235 7.09 5.80 8.68
C PRO A 235 6.34 4.70 9.41
N ALA A 236 6.61 4.56 10.70
CA ALA A 236 5.86 3.61 11.53
C ALA A 236 4.37 3.98 11.59
N GLY A 237 3.49 2.98 11.66
CA GLY A 237 2.05 3.18 11.74
C GLY A 237 1.36 3.46 10.40
N CYS A 238 2.08 3.40 9.28
CA CYS A 238 1.44 3.32 7.96
C CYS A 238 0.73 1.97 7.84
N ASP A 239 -0.55 1.96 7.45
CA ASP A 239 -1.33 0.73 7.29
C ASP A 239 -1.68 0.45 5.82
N VAL A 240 -2.38 1.33 5.14
CA VAL A 240 -2.79 1.16 3.74
C VAL A 240 -1.66 1.54 2.80
N VAL A 241 -1.30 0.63 1.91
CA VAL A 241 -0.24 0.85 0.92
C VAL A 241 -0.71 0.54 -0.49
N GLN A 242 -0.25 1.33 -1.46
CA GLN A 242 -0.56 1.12 -2.88
C GLN A 242 0.51 1.71 -3.78
N GLU A 243 0.87 1.00 -4.85
CA GLU A 243 1.66 1.56 -5.94
C GLU A 243 0.78 2.43 -6.84
N TRP A 244 1.29 3.60 -7.21
CA TRP A 244 0.72 4.46 -8.25
C TRP A 244 1.79 5.36 -8.87
N ALA A 245 1.79 5.47 -10.20
CA ALA A 245 2.69 6.35 -10.96
C ALA A 245 4.18 6.17 -10.61
N GLY A 246 4.63 4.91 -10.42
CA GLY A 246 6.01 4.56 -10.14
C GLY A 246 6.50 4.89 -8.73
N ARG A 247 5.58 5.08 -7.78
CA ARG A 247 5.86 5.30 -6.35
C ARG A 247 4.94 4.45 -5.49
N ILE A 248 5.36 4.08 -4.29
CA ILE A 248 4.48 3.50 -3.28
C ILE A 248 3.93 4.62 -2.40
N TYR A 249 2.61 4.66 -2.28
CA TYR A 249 1.85 5.52 -1.39
C TYR A 249 1.51 4.74 -0.14
N ALA A 250 1.75 5.34 1.03
CA ALA A 250 1.53 4.71 2.34
C ALA A 250 0.79 5.67 3.27
N ALA A 251 -0.34 5.25 3.80
CA ALA A 251 -1.22 6.07 4.63
C ALA A 251 -0.90 5.90 6.11
N GLN A 252 -0.63 7.01 6.81
CA GLN A 252 -0.44 7.08 8.26
C GLN A 252 -1.49 7.99 8.87
N TYR A 253 -2.36 7.44 9.71
CA TYR A 253 -3.40 8.21 10.39
C TYR A 253 -2.91 8.82 11.69
N PHE A 254 -3.21 10.10 11.90
CA PHE A 254 -2.94 10.86 13.12
C PHE A 254 -4.27 11.16 13.84
N PRO A 255 -4.65 10.36 14.84
CA PRO A 255 -5.94 10.50 15.52
C PRO A 255 -6.15 11.88 16.15
N ASP A 256 -5.10 12.45 16.76
CA ASP A 256 -5.16 13.75 17.44
C ASP A 256 -5.45 14.91 16.47
N LEU A 257 -5.08 14.74 15.20
CA LEU A 257 -5.30 15.75 14.14
C LEU A 257 -6.56 15.43 13.31
N GLY A 258 -7.11 14.22 13.43
CA GLY A 258 -8.19 13.75 12.58
C GLY A 258 -7.82 13.69 11.08
N GLN A 259 -6.54 13.49 10.77
CA GLN A 259 -6.00 13.52 9.41
C GLN A 259 -5.09 12.33 9.12
N THR A 260 -4.98 11.97 7.86
CA THR A 260 -4.03 11.01 7.35
C THR A 260 -2.97 11.72 6.51
N ALA A 261 -1.69 11.48 6.80
CA ALA A 261 -0.63 11.75 5.84
C ALA A 261 -0.48 10.54 4.92
N VAL A 262 -0.61 10.77 3.63
CA VAL A 262 -0.30 9.77 2.61
C VAL A 262 1.08 10.11 2.07
N TRP A 263 2.09 9.38 2.57
CA TRP A 263 3.48 9.49 2.17
C TRP A 263 3.68 8.81 0.83
N PHE A 264 4.58 9.32 -0.01
CA PHE A 264 4.96 8.61 -1.23
C PHE A 264 6.47 8.46 -1.35
N SER A 265 6.88 7.27 -1.77
CA SER A 265 8.28 6.89 -1.86
C SER A 265 9.05 7.72 -2.90
N HIS A 266 10.36 7.72 -2.77
CA HIS A 266 11.21 8.20 -3.86
C HIS A 266 10.99 7.33 -5.12
N PRO A 267 11.00 7.91 -6.33
CA PRO A 267 10.87 7.14 -7.57
C PRO A 267 11.96 6.04 -7.65
N LEU A 268 11.56 4.82 -7.98
CA LEU A 268 12.43 3.64 -8.11
C LEU A 268 13.15 3.20 -6.82
N ALA A 269 13.09 3.98 -5.74
CA ALA A 269 13.60 3.62 -4.43
C ALA A 269 12.43 3.50 -3.43
N TYR A 270 11.62 2.47 -3.59
CA TYR A 270 10.33 2.25 -2.89
C TYR A 270 10.44 2.07 -1.38
N HIS A 271 11.67 1.98 -0.85
CA HIS A 271 11.97 1.88 0.58
C HIS A 271 12.36 3.22 1.21
N LEU A 272 12.45 4.30 0.41
CA LEU A 272 12.89 5.62 0.85
C LEU A 272 11.80 6.68 0.62
N PHE A 273 11.61 7.55 1.63
CA PHE A 273 10.59 8.59 1.69
C PHE A 273 11.21 9.92 2.11
N ASN A 274 10.90 11.01 1.42
CA ASN A 274 11.21 12.35 1.90
C ASN A 274 10.06 12.87 2.78
N LEU A 275 10.21 12.70 4.09
CA LEU A 275 9.13 13.01 5.04
C LEU A 275 8.86 14.50 5.22
N SER A 276 9.73 15.38 4.69
CA SER A 276 9.52 16.84 4.75
C SER A 276 8.75 17.39 3.56
N ARG A 277 8.62 16.61 2.47
CA ARG A 277 8.10 17.13 1.20
C ARG A 277 7.10 16.18 0.51
N ASP A 278 7.40 14.87 0.50
CA ASP A 278 6.71 13.92 -0.36
C ASP A 278 5.51 13.28 0.38
N PHE A 279 4.50 14.10 0.68
CA PHE A 279 3.24 13.68 1.28
C PHE A 279 2.07 14.56 0.88
N ILE A 280 0.87 14.05 1.06
CA ILE A 280 -0.38 14.80 1.01
C ILE A 280 -1.17 14.58 2.30
N LEU A 281 -1.90 15.60 2.75
CA LEU A 281 -2.79 15.50 3.91
C LEU A 281 -4.23 15.28 3.43
N VAL A 282 -4.85 14.25 4.00
CA VAL A 282 -6.24 13.87 3.72
C VAL A 282 -7.03 13.93 5.02
N PRO A 283 -8.14 14.67 5.08
CA PRO A 283 -9.02 14.68 6.26
C PRO A 283 -9.64 13.29 6.48
N GLY A 284 -9.66 12.83 7.74
CA GLY A 284 -10.17 11.51 8.13
C GLY A 284 -9.14 10.38 7.96
N ARG A 285 -9.53 9.18 8.38
CA ARG A 285 -8.70 7.98 8.23
C ARG A 285 -8.84 7.40 6.84
N VAL A 286 -7.72 7.26 6.13
CA VAL A 286 -7.68 6.57 4.83
C VAL A 286 -7.82 5.07 5.05
N LEU A 287 -8.75 4.44 4.35
CA LEU A 287 -9.06 3.01 4.39
C LEU A 287 -8.81 2.33 3.04
N MET A 288 -8.72 3.10 1.96
CA MET A 288 -8.52 2.59 0.62
C MET A 288 -7.64 3.56 -0.19
N LEU A 289 -6.65 2.99 -0.86
CA LEU A 289 -5.90 3.61 -1.96
C LEU A 289 -6.08 2.71 -3.18
N ALA A 290 -6.64 3.24 -4.27
CA ALA A 290 -6.88 2.48 -5.49
C ALA A 290 -6.30 3.20 -6.69
N PRO A 291 -5.34 2.59 -7.42
CA PRO A 291 -4.62 3.23 -8.50
C PRO A 291 -5.45 3.27 -9.78
N HIS A 292 -5.30 4.34 -10.54
CA HIS A 292 -5.84 4.49 -11.88
C HIS A 292 -4.93 5.41 -12.68
N ASP A 293 -4.90 5.27 -14.01
CA ASP A 293 -4.03 6.09 -14.88
C ASP A 293 -4.28 7.59 -14.71
N ALA A 294 -5.53 8.00 -14.48
CA ALA A 294 -5.91 9.39 -14.30
C ALA A 294 -5.76 9.93 -12.87
N GLY A 295 -5.44 9.09 -11.87
CA GLY A 295 -5.28 9.52 -10.50
C GLY A 295 -5.41 8.39 -9.47
N LEU A 296 -4.96 8.65 -8.26
CA LEU A 296 -5.12 7.76 -7.12
C LEU A 296 -6.47 8.04 -6.43
N VAL A 297 -7.35 7.04 -6.36
CA VAL A 297 -8.61 7.14 -5.64
C VAL A 297 -8.34 6.87 -4.16
N ILE A 298 -8.75 7.81 -3.32
CA ILE A 298 -8.55 7.78 -1.86
C ILE A 298 -9.91 7.67 -1.19
N GLY A 299 -10.15 6.58 -0.48
CA GLY A 299 -11.35 6.36 0.32
C GLY A 299 -11.05 6.52 1.80
N THR A 300 -11.83 7.36 2.49
CA THR A 300 -11.82 7.49 3.95
C THR A 300 -13.11 6.93 4.55
N GLU A 301 -13.29 7.06 5.85
CA GLU A 301 -14.54 6.63 6.53
C GLU A 301 -15.77 7.43 6.08
N ASP A 302 -15.59 8.68 5.64
CA ASP A 302 -16.69 9.63 5.39
C ASP A 302 -16.68 10.29 4.02
N ARG A 303 -15.65 10.05 3.18
CA ARG A 303 -15.55 10.65 1.84
C ARG A 303 -14.74 9.82 0.87
N ILE A 304 -14.93 10.11 -0.40
CA ILE A 304 -14.13 9.57 -1.50
C ILE A 304 -13.54 10.74 -2.27
N SER A 305 -12.26 10.69 -2.56
CA SER A 305 -11.52 11.71 -3.29
C SER A 305 -10.63 11.09 -4.37
N ALA A 306 -10.18 11.89 -5.32
CA ALA A 306 -9.15 11.52 -6.30
C ALA A 306 -8.00 12.50 -6.20
N TYR A 307 -6.78 11.97 -6.20
CA TYR A 307 -5.52 12.72 -6.27
C TYR A 307 -4.89 12.55 -7.65
N THR A 308 -4.65 13.65 -8.34
CA THR A 308 -4.12 13.65 -9.72
C THR A 308 -2.61 13.83 -9.82
N GLY A 309 -1.90 13.81 -8.67
CA GLY A 309 -0.49 14.18 -8.60
C GLY A 309 -0.24 15.65 -8.29
N ALA A 310 -1.26 16.50 -8.46
CA ALA A 310 -1.18 17.94 -8.17
C ALA A 310 -2.25 18.42 -7.18
N GLN A 311 -3.47 17.89 -7.29
CA GLN A 311 -4.60 18.33 -6.47
C GLN A 311 -5.47 17.15 -6.05
N ILE A 312 -6.17 17.33 -4.91
CA ILE A 312 -7.19 16.41 -4.42
C ILE A 312 -8.57 17.00 -4.76
N THR A 313 -9.42 16.19 -5.40
CA THR A 313 -10.80 16.55 -5.71
C THR A 313 -11.73 15.57 -4.99
N GLN A 314 -12.70 16.07 -4.22
CA GLN A 314 -13.72 15.24 -3.61
C GLN A 314 -14.70 14.73 -4.66
N LEU A 315 -14.98 13.42 -4.64
CA LEU A 315 -15.90 12.73 -5.54
C LEU A 315 -17.24 12.42 -4.87
N ALA A 316 -17.23 12.11 -3.57
CA ALA A 316 -18.44 11.82 -2.79
C ALA A 316 -18.29 12.24 -1.31
N ASP A 317 -19.44 12.47 -0.65
CA ASP A 317 -19.61 12.86 0.75
C ASP A 317 -19.91 11.65 1.66
N TYR A 318 -19.59 10.45 1.22
CA TYR A 318 -19.66 9.21 1.97
C TYR A 318 -18.41 8.38 1.71
N GLY A 319 -18.09 7.51 2.65
CA GLY A 319 -16.82 6.81 2.63
C GLY A 319 -16.92 5.33 2.27
N VAL A 320 -15.82 4.66 2.49
CA VAL A 320 -15.62 3.23 2.28
C VAL A 320 -15.57 2.49 3.63
N VAL A 321 -15.53 1.16 3.59
CA VAL A 321 -15.25 0.31 4.75
C VAL A 321 -13.82 -0.20 4.70
N PRO A 322 -13.22 -0.64 5.82
CA PRO A 322 -11.88 -1.24 5.80
C PRO A 322 -11.79 -2.47 4.91
N GLY A 323 -10.61 -2.71 4.36
CA GLY A 323 -10.28 -3.92 3.59
C GLY A 323 -9.88 -3.64 2.15
N GLN A 324 -9.40 -4.67 1.47
CA GLN A 324 -8.99 -4.60 0.07
C GLN A 324 -10.18 -4.98 -0.83
N HIS A 325 -10.99 -4.01 -1.17
CA HIS A 325 -12.26 -4.21 -1.89
C HIS A 325 -12.35 -3.43 -3.22
N TRP A 326 -11.24 -2.93 -3.73
CA TRP A 326 -11.18 -2.32 -5.05
C TRP A 326 -10.63 -3.28 -6.09
N ALA A 327 -11.03 -3.10 -7.34
CA ALA A 327 -10.51 -3.82 -8.48
C ALA A 327 -10.52 -2.95 -9.73
N LEU A 328 -9.62 -3.24 -10.67
CA LEU A 328 -9.56 -2.55 -11.96
C LEU A 328 -10.42 -3.31 -12.99
N ASP A 329 -11.35 -2.60 -13.62
CA ASP A 329 -12.11 -3.04 -14.77
C ASP A 329 -11.73 -2.21 -15.99
N ASP A 330 -10.74 -2.66 -16.74
CA ASP A 330 -10.15 -2.01 -17.90
C ASP A 330 -9.72 -0.55 -17.59
N LYS A 331 -10.63 0.40 -17.67
CA LYS A 331 -10.39 1.83 -17.48
C LYS A 331 -11.15 2.44 -16.29
N ARG A 332 -11.59 1.63 -15.34
CA ARG A 332 -12.33 2.08 -14.16
C ARG A 332 -11.85 1.35 -12.92
N VAL A 333 -11.77 2.07 -11.83
CA VAL A 333 -11.68 1.46 -10.50
C VAL A 333 -13.10 1.17 -10.03
N ILE A 334 -13.39 -0.07 -9.66
CA ILE A 334 -14.64 -0.48 -9.01
C ILE A 334 -14.34 -0.83 -7.57
N PHE A 335 -15.15 -0.37 -6.63
CA PHE A 335 -14.93 -0.56 -5.21
C PHE A 335 -16.23 -0.51 -4.40
N TRP A 336 -16.17 -1.07 -3.20
CA TRP A 336 -17.30 -1.07 -2.26
C TRP A 336 -17.29 0.17 -1.37
N THR A 337 -18.48 0.71 -1.11
CA THR A 337 -18.67 1.90 -0.28
C THR A 337 -19.79 1.69 0.74
N LYS A 338 -19.97 2.64 1.65
CA LYS A 338 -21.11 2.65 2.57
C LYS A 338 -22.47 2.76 1.87
N ARG A 339 -22.52 3.14 0.59
CA ARG A 339 -23.74 3.26 -0.24
C ARG A 339 -23.76 2.31 -1.44
N GLY A 340 -23.02 1.18 -1.35
CA GLY A 340 -23.00 0.17 -2.40
C GLY A 340 -21.75 0.23 -3.28
N VAL A 341 -21.84 -0.32 -4.50
CA VAL A 341 -20.74 -0.40 -5.45
C VAL A 341 -20.60 0.92 -6.20
N CYS A 342 -19.39 1.47 -6.18
CA CYS A 342 -19.04 2.65 -6.95
C CYS A 342 -17.98 2.36 -7.99
N SER A 343 -17.94 3.18 -9.03
CA SER A 343 -16.80 3.28 -9.95
C SER A 343 -16.21 4.69 -9.87
N ALA A 344 -14.90 4.80 -10.06
CA ALA A 344 -14.25 6.09 -10.13
C ALA A 344 -13.47 6.27 -11.42
N LEU A 345 -13.37 7.54 -11.78
CA LEU A 345 -12.70 8.09 -12.92
C LEU A 345 -13.24 7.60 -14.27
N PRO A 346 -14.51 8.02 -14.58
CA PRO A 346 -15.35 8.96 -13.86
C PRO A 346 -16.11 8.34 -12.67
N PHE A 347 -16.46 9.15 -11.67
CA PHE A 347 -17.19 8.69 -10.49
C PHE A 347 -18.67 8.42 -10.80
N SER A 348 -19.17 7.27 -10.35
CA SER A 348 -20.58 6.89 -10.42
C SER A 348 -20.90 5.85 -9.33
N ASN A 349 -22.02 6.01 -8.66
CA ASN A 349 -22.56 4.93 -7.84
C ASN A 349 -23.42 4.00 -8.73
N LEU A 350 -23.02 2.73 -8.80
CA LEU A 350 -23.60 1.76 -9.74
C LEU A 350 -24.87 1.08 -9.17
N THR A 351 -25.02 1.05 -7.85
CA THR A 351 -26.04 0.22 -7.18
C THR A 351 -27.02 1.01 -6.30
N GLU A 352 -26.72 2.24 -5.91
CA GLU A 352 -27.49 3.03 -4.93
C GLU A 352 -29.00 3.10 -5.25
N LYS A 353 -29.36 3.17 -6.53
CA LYS A 353 -30.78 3.27 -6.95
C LYS A 353 -31.52 1.94 -7.01
N SER A 354 -30.79 0.84 -6.94
CA SER A 354 -31.35 -0.49 -7.18
C SER A 354 -31.09 -1.46 -6.03
N VAL A 355 -29.94 -1.34 -5.35
CA VAL A 355 -29.51 -2.32 -4.34
C VAL A 355 -29.15 -1.62 -3.04
N SER A 356 -29.87 -1.98 -1.99
CA SER A 356 -29.56 -1.58 -0.61
C SER A 356 -29.12 -2.81 0.17
N VAL A 357 -27.86 -2.77 0.64
CA VAL A 357 -27.24 -3.82 1.46
C VAL A 357 -26.46 -3.16 2.58
N ALA A 358 -26.51 -3.73 3.78
CA ALA A 358 -25.68 -3.23 4.88
C ALA A 358 -24.18 -3.25 4.49
N PRO A 359 -23.44 -2.14 4.69
CA PRO A 359 -22.09 -2.00 4.15
C PRO A 359 -21.07 -2.97 4.75
N GLY A 360 -21.39 -3.61 5.90
CA GLY A 360 -20.44 -4.42 6.64
C GLY A 360 -19.43 -3.57 7.44
N ILE A 361 -18.64 -4.24 8.26
CA ILE A 361 -17.54 -3.63 9.02
C ILE A 361 -16.19 -3.77 8.31
N GLN A 362 -16.11 -4.72 7.37
CA GLN A 362 -14.96 -4.97 6.51
C GLN A 362 -15.44 -5.56 5.18
N ALA A 363 -14.71 -5.28 4.11
CA ALA A 363 -15.02 -5.82 2.79
C ALA A 363 -13.74 -6.32 2.08
N GLY A 364 -13.91 -7.37 1.28
CA GLY A 364 -12.93 -7.81 0.29
C GLY A 364 -13.59 -7.88 -1.09
N GLY A 365 -12.95 -7.38 -2.13
CA GLY A 365 -13.54 -7.33 -3.47
C GLY A 365 -12.56 -7.70 -4.57
N THR A 366 -13.10 -8.31 -5.63
CA THR A 366 -12.32 -8.68 -6.82
C THR A 366 -13.21 -8.76 -8.05
N ILE A 367 -12.59 -8.72 -9.23
CA ILE A 367 -13.29 -9.02 -10.49
C ILE A 367 -13.08 -10.46 -10.86
N VAL A 368 -14.19 -11.17 -11.05
CA VAL A 368 -14.21 -12.54 -11.55
C VAL A 368 -14.64 -12.54 -13.02
N ARG A 369 -13.87 -13.24 -13.85
CA ARG A 369 -14.19 -13.47 -15.26
C ARG A 369 -14.64 -14.91 -15.45
N GLN A 370 -15.89 -15.10 -15.80
CA GLN A 370 -16.46 -16.45 -15.98
C GLN A 370 -17.46 -16.45 -17.14
N GLY A 371 -17.30 -17.41 -18.08
CA GLY A 371 -18.23 -17.55 -19.20
C GLY A 371 -18.34 -16.31 -20.10
N GLY A 372 -17.25 -15.55 -20.27
CA GLY A 372 -17.24 -14.30 -21.05
C GLY A 372 -17.79 -13.08 -20.30
N GLN A 373 -18.34 -13.27 -19.10
CA GLN A 373 -18.86 -12.18 -18.27
C GLN A 373 -17.80 -11.74 -17.25
N LYS A 374 -17.75 -10.43 -17.00
CA LYS A 374 -17.01 -9.83 -15.89
C LYS A 374 -17.99 -9.49 -14.77
N ARG A 375 -17.66 -9.88 -13.55
CA ARG A 375 -18.48 -9.59 -12.37
C ARG A 375 -17.59 -9.06 -11.27
N TYR A 376 -17.98 -7.95 -10.65
CA TYR A 376 -17.37 -7.53 -9.40
C TYR A 376 -18.01 -8.34 -8.26
N LEU A 377 -17.17 -9.09 -7.55
CA LEU A 377 -17.56 -9.88 -6.39
C LEU A 377 -17.07 -9.17 -5.14
N VAL A 378 -17.96 -8.91 -4.20
CA VAL A 378 -17.60 -8.38 -2.88
C VAL A 378 -18.07 -9.33 -1.79
N ALA A 379 -17.18 -9.59 -0.84
CA ALA A 379 -17.48 -10.32 0.40
C ALA A 379 -17.50 -9.32 1.55
N LEU A 380 -18.59 -9.33 2.32
CA LEU A 380 -18.80 -8.42 3.42
C LEU A 380 -18.78 -9.16 4.76
N GLN A 381 -18.00 -8.65 5.71
CA GLN A 381 -18.05 -9.09 7.09
C GLN A 381 -19.11 -8.25 7.84
N GLN A 382 -20.13 -8.92 8.37
CA GLN A 382 -21.12 -8.29 9.24
C GLN A 382 -20.65 -8.36 10.70
N GLY A 383 -20.97 -7.35 11.49
CA GLY A 383 -20.64 -7.33 12.91
C GLY A 383 -21.28 -8.51 13.64
N GLY A 384 -20.47 -9.39 14.24
CA GLY A 384 -20.94 -10.53 15.05
C GLY A 384 -21.18 -11.84 14.31
N SER A 385 -20.86 -11.96 13.02
CA SER A 385 -21.08 -13.18 12.22
C SER A 385 -20.01 -13.41 11.16
N ALA A 386 -19.89 -14.65 10.67
CA ALA A 386 -19.03 -15.05 9.57
C ALA A 386 -19.32 -14.24 8.28
N PHE A 387 -18.33 -14.17 7.41
CA PHE A 387 -18.44 -13.50 6.09
C PHE A 387 -19.68 -13.99 5.31
N ASN A 388 -20.54 -13.06 4.93
CA ASN A 388 -21.57 -13.31 3.94
C ASN A 388 -21.05 -12.85 2.57
N SER A 389 -20.95 -13.79 1.63
CA SER A 389 -20.64 -13.47 0.22
C SER A 389 -21.94 -13.04 -0.47
N LEU A 390 -21.92 -11.92 -1.14
CA LEU A 390 -22.94 -11.51 -2.13
C LEU A 390 -22.58 -11.98 -3.53
#